data_8d6dfc972c90dff63a357fbc0d271e78
#
_entry.id   8d6dfc972c90dff63a357fbc0d271e78
#
_cell.length_a   1.000
_cell.length_b   1.000
_cell.length_c   1.000
_cell.angle_alpha   90.00
_cell.angle_beta   90.00
_cell.angle_gamma   90.00
#
_symmetry.space_group_name_H-M   'P 1'
#
loop_
_entity.id
_entity.type
_entity.pdbx_description
1 polymer ?
#
loop_
_entity_poly.entity_id
_entity_poly.type
_entity_poly.pdbx_seq_one_letter_code
_entity_poly.pdbx_strand_id
1 'polypeptide(L)'
;AYIVKQSSVNYFWCMLKEVYSPAKSVASAVPNIKQLKPFIEKCKESDFCKLLSFLHHNLYIKGNEKNIPSQFMHLFEEVYKALTELEKTPEQKESSAVLTYVEAPSDEQLAGIKKFIEKEFHNPDIKLEMVKDPSLKSGFVLKVGSKEYDWSEKARIDQLKSSIAKAVGTGSATASEKGILSILEANIEDFQLEVKDKEIGVVNWVGDGIANVDGIDHAFYGEIVIFDSGVKGMVQDVRRDEVGVILFGSDIEVKEGSKVVRTGKMAGVPVGEGFLGRIVDALGSPIDDKGDIQADGYRPVECEAPGITERKSVSVPMETGLLSIDSMFPIGRGQRELIIGDRQTGKTAIATDTIINQKGKGVICIYVAIGQKASTIAKLVNTLKTAGAMDYTTIVSATAADPAPLQYIAPYAGTAMAEYFMHNGKDVLIIYDDLSKHAVAYRAISLLLERSPGREAYPGDVFYLHSRLLERSSRLSPEAGGGSITALPIIETQAGDLSAYIPTNVISITDGQIFLESCLLYTSDAADEARSV
;
A
#
# COMPACT_ATOMS: atom_id res chain seq x y z
N ALA A 1 -6.31 13.67 8.19
CA ALA A 1 -6.50 15.13 8.34
C ALA A 1 -6.48 15.57 9.81
N TYR A 2 -7.31 14.99 10.70
CA TYR A 2 -7.35 15.35 12.13
C TYR A 2 -6.01 15.10 12.84
N ILE A 3 -5.37 13.97 12.62
CA ILE A 3 -4.07 13.62 13.23
C ILE A 3 -2.96 14.55 12.73
N VAL A 4 -2.94 14.87 11.44
CA VAL A 4 -1.95 15.79 10.86
C VAL A 4 -2.16 17.22 11.38
N LYS A 5 -3.41 17.70 11.45
CA LYS A 5 -3.73 18.98 12.10
C LYS A 5 -3.26 19.02 13.57
N GLN A 6 -3.47 17.93 14.31
CA GLN A 6 -3.05 17.86 15.71
C GLN A 6 -1.52 17.84 15.85
N SER A 7 -0.81 17.12 14.99
CA SER A 7 0.66 17.12 14.98
C SER A 7 1.23 18.47 14.57
N SER A 8 0.64 19.16 13.60
CA SER A 8 1.03 20.50 13.18
C SER A 8 0.78 21.54 14.29
N VAL A 9 -0.33 21.43 15.02
CA VAL A 9 -0.60 22.26 16.20
C VAL A 9 0.42 21.97 17.30
N ASN A 10 0.76 20.71 17.56
CA ASN A 10 1.77 20.34 18.55
C ASN A 10 3.16 20.84 18.13
N TYR A 11 3.52 20.76 16.87
CA TYR A 11 4.78 21.28 16.32
C TYR A 11 4.86 22.81 16.50
N PHE A 12 3.79 23.54 16.20
CA PHE A 12 3.68 24.98 16.42
C PHE A 12 3.86 25.35 17.90
N TRP A 13 3.25 24.58 18.82
CA TRP A 13 3.42 24.75 20.26
C TRP A 13 4.84 24.45 20.75
N CYS A 14 5.50 23.42 20.19
CA CYS A 14 6.90 23.11 20.49
C CYS A 14 7.82 24.25 20.01
N MET A 15 7.61 24.73 18.80
CA MET A 15 8.37 25.83 18.22
C MET A 15 8.22 27.13 19.04
N LEU A 16 7.00 27.47 19.46
CA LEU A 16 6.77 28.61 20.34
C LEU A 16 7.46 28.45 21.71
N LYS A 17 7.48 27.24 22.27
CA LYS A 17 8.17 26.94 23.53
C LYS A 17 9.69 27.07 23.42
N GLU A 18 10.30 26.58 22.32
CA GLU A 18 11.75 26.66 22.10
C GLU A 18 12.24 28.09 21.89
N VAL A 19 11.49 28.89 21.12
CA VAL A 19 11.86 30.28 20.81
C VAL A 19 11.65 31.21 22.01
N TYR A 20 10.71 30.92 22.92
CA TYR A 20 10.28 31.82 24.00
C TYR A 20 10.49 31.28 25.42
N SER A 21 11.22 30.20 25.60
CA SER A 21 11.51 29.61 26.92
C SER A 21 12.19 30.55 27.95
N PRO A 22 12.92 31.63 27.60
CA PRO A 22 13.57 32.48 28.60
C PRO A 22 12.75 33.67 29.12
N ALA A 23 11.58 34.01 28.53
CA ALA A 23 10.90 35.26 28.85
C ALA A 23 9.61 35.06 29.69
N LYS A 24 9.72 35.30 31.00
CA LYS A 24 8.56 35.34 31.93
C LYS A 24 7.45 36.35 31.55
N SER A 25 7.70 37.29 30.66
CA SER A 25 6.75 38.32 30.20
C SER A 25 5.74 37.81 29.16
N VAL A 26 5.97 36.68 28.53
CA VAL A 26 5.07 36.06 27.51
C VAL A 26 3.85 35.38 28.13
N ALA A 27 3.88 35.09 29.43
CA ALA A 27 2.77 34.46 30.13
C ALA A 27 1.47 35.31 30.12
N SER A 28 1.56 36.64 29.94
CA SER A 28 0.40 37.54 29.84
C SER A 28 -0.27 37.57 28.46
N ALA A 29 0.45 37.20 27.40
CA ALA A 29 -0.09 37.10 26.03
C ALA A 29 -0.73 35.73 25.72
N VAL A 30 -0.49 34.72 26.55
CA VAL A 30 -0.98 33.35 26.41
C VAL A 30 -2.51 33.18 26.38
N PRO A 31 -3.36 34.01 27.04
CA PRO A 31 -4.81 33.85 26.94
C PRO A 31 -5.35 33.93 25.51
N ASN A 32 -4.78 34.80 24.68
CA ASN A 32 -5.23 35.00 23.30
C ASN A 32 -4.86 33.82 22.38
N ILE A 33 -3.75 33.13 22.66
CA ILE A 33 -3.36 31.94 21.91
C ILE A 33 -4.34 30.77 22.13
N LYS A 34 -4.89 30.63 23.36
CA LYS A 34 -5.93 29.63 23.64
C LYS A 34 -7.23 29.90 22.87
N GLN A 35 -7.53 31.15 22.56
CA GLN A 35 -8.69 31.55 21.78
C GLN A 35 -8.50 31.24 20.27
N LEU A 36 -7.26 31.22 19.76
CA LEU A 36 -6.95 30.86 18.38
C LEU A 36 -7.03 29.36 18.10
N LYS A 37 -6.95 28.52 19.13
CA LYS A 37 -6.99 27.06 18.95
C LYS A 37 -8.22 26.57 18.17
N PRO A 38 -9.46 27.03 18.43
CA PRO A 38 -10.64 26.62 17.66
C PRO A 38 -10.60 27.09 16.19
N PHE A 39 -9.93 28.23 15.91
CA PHE A 39 -9.78 28.72 14.54
C PHE A 39 -8.75 27.91 13.77
N ILE A 40 -7.61 27.58 14.39
CA ILE A 40 -6.58 26.73 13.79
C ILE A 40 -7.15 25.33 13.46
N GLU A 41 -8.01 24.79 14.32
CA GLU A 41 -8.67 23.50 14.09
C GLU A 41 -9.67 23.51 12.91
N LYS A 42 -10.18 24.70 12.54
CA LYS A 42 -11.09 24.88 11.39
C LYS A 42 -10.38 25.23 10.08
N CYS A 43 -9.11 25.64 10.12
CA CYS A 43 -8.34 25.96 8.92
C CYS A 43 -8.10 24.72 8.05
N LYS A 44 -8.16 24.88 6.73
CA LYS A 44 -7.68 23.86 5.79
C LYS A 44 -6.17 23.63 5.99
N GLU A 45 -5.73 22.39 5.85
CA GLU A 45 -4.35 21.98 6.12
C GLU A 45 -3.30 22.76 5.29
N SER A 46 -3.61 23.04 4.02
CA SER A 46 -2.73 23.84 3.13
C SER A 46 -2.52 25.28 3.60
N ASP A 47 -3.55 25.91 4.14
CA ASP A 47 -3.49 27.29 4.61
C ASP A 47 -2.77 27.35 5.95
N PHE A 48 -2.90 26.30 6.76
CA PHE A 48 -2.13 26.14 7.99
C PHE A 48 -0.63 25.94 7.74
N CYS A 49 -0.25 25.17 6.72
CA CYS A 49 1.15 25.00 6.31
C CYS A 49 1.75 26.31 5.75
N LYS A 50 1.00 27.08 4.98
CA LYS A 50 1.42 28.41 4.50
C LYS A 50 1.63 29.37 5.67
N LEU A 51 0.75 29.34 6.66
CA LEU A 51 0.83 30.13 7.87
C LEU A 51 2.06 29.74 8.69
N LEU A 52 2.33 28.45 8.88
CA LEU A 52 3.54 27.97 9.56
C LEU A 52 4.82 28.38 8.83
N SER A 53 4.86 28.29 7.50
CA SER A 53 6.01 28.71 6.69
C SER A 53 6.24 30.22 6.80
N PHE A 54 5.19 31.02 6.77
CA PHE A 54 5.24 32.47 6.96
C PHE A 54 5.74 32.84 8.36
N LEU A 55 5.24 32.19 9.41
CA LEU A 55 5.68 32.39 10.78
C LEU A 55 7.15 31.98 10.96
N HIS A 56 7.54 30.83 10.45
CA HIS A 56 8.93 30.36 10.50
C HIS A 56 9.88 31.33 9.80
N HIS A 57 9.52 31.77 8.57
CA HIS A 57 10.33 32.71 7.81
C HIS A 57 10.50 34.06 8.52
N ASN A 58 9.44 34.62 9.09
CA ASN A 58 9.50 35.92 9.75
C ASN A 58 10.11 35.87 11.15
N LEU A 59 9.98 34.76 11.89
CA LEU A 59 10.57 34.62 13.22
C LEU A 59 12.06 34.25 13.18
N TYR A 60 12.49 33.37 12.23
CA TYR A 60 13.88 32.90 12.17
C TYR A 60 14.82 33.76 11.30
N ILE A 61 14.33 34.37 10.22
CA ILE A 61 15.21 35.01 9.21
C ILE A 61 15.38 36.52 9.46
N LYS A 62 14.45 37.19 10.14
CA LYS A 62 14.55 38.64 10.42
C LYS A 62 15.22 38.98 11.75
N GLY A 63 15.97 38.07 12.36
CA GLY A 63 16.64 38.17 13.65
C GLY A 63 17.07 39.58 14.09
N ASN A 64 16.23 40.24 14.89
CA ASN A 64 16.60 41.42 15.65
C ASN A 64 16.06 41.22 17.08
N GLU A 65 16.92 40.73 17.97
CA GLU A 65 16.60 40.26 19.32
C GLU A 65 16.03 41.31 20.29
N LYS A 66 16.08 42.58 19.94
CA LYS A 66 15.72 43.67 20.89
C LYS A 66 14.25 44.16 20.85
N ASN A 67 13.45 43.78 19.83
CA ASN A 67 12.05 44.25 19.66
C ASN A 67 11.04 43.12 19.42
N ILE A 68 11.32 41.94 19.91
CA ILE A 68 10.49 40.74 19.75
C ILE A 68 9.02 40.91 20.20
N PRO A 69 8.68 41.54 21.32
CA PRO A 69 7.27 41.63 21.77
C PRO A 69 6.34 42.39 20.83
N SER A 70 6.78 43.53 20.29
CA SER A 70 5.93 44.35 19.40
C SER A 70 5.83 43.74 17.98
N GLN A 71 6.91 43.17 17.46
CA GLN A 71 6.89 42.45 16.19
C GLN A 71 6.05 41.19 16.28
N PHE A 72 6.07 40.52 17.43
CA PHE A 72 5.24 39.36 17.69
C PHE A 72 3.74 39.72 17.73
N MET A 73 3.37 40.82 18.39
CA MET A 73 1.98 41.29 18.41
C MET A 73 1.47 41.66 17.03
N HIS A 74 2.29 42.35 16.22
CA HIS A 74 1.92 42.70 14.86
C HIS A 74 1.75 41.47 13.96
N LEU A 75 2.67 40.51 14.06
CA LEU A 75 2.60 39.25 13.34
C LEU A 75 1.35 38.44 13.78
N PHE A 76 1.02 38.49 15.08
CA PHE A 76 -0.15 37.83 15.64
C PHE A 76 -1.46 38.46 15.13
N GLU A 77 -1.50 39.79 15.00
CA GLU A 77 -2.64 40.52 14.43
C GLU A 77 -2.80 40.23 12.92
N GLU A 78 -1.71 40.14 12.16
CA GLU A 78 -1.74 39.76 10.75
C GLU A 78 -2.22 38.33 10.56
N VAL A 79 -1.75 37.38 11.40
CA VAL A 79 -2.20 36.00 11.40
C VAL A 79 -3.69 35.88 11.76
N TYR A 80 -4.13 36.63 12.79
CA TYR A 80 -5.53 36.66 13.18
C TYR A 80 -6.42 37.24 12.07
N LYS A 81 -5.94 38.28 11.38
CA LYS A 81 -6.64 38.89 10.24
C LYS A 81 -6.72 37.93 9.05
N ALA A 82 -5.63 37.24 8.73
CA ALA A 82 -5.60 36.22 7.67
C ALA A 82 -6.53 35.04 7.98
N LEU A 83 -6.57 34.58 9.23
CA LEU A 83 -7.48 33.52 9.68
C LEU A 83 -8.96 33.94 9.61
N THR A 84 -9.26 35.22 9.94
CA THR A 84 -10.61 35.79 9.86
C THR A 84 -11.05 36.01 8.40
N GLU A 85 -10.12 36.26 7.48
CA GLU A 85 -10.38 36.32 6.05
C GLU A 85 -10.60 34.95 5.44
N LEU A 86 -9.90 33.92 5.92
CA LEU A 86 -10.12 32.51 5.53
C LEU A 86 -11.48 31.96 6.00
N GLU A 87 -11.98 32.42 7.16
CA GLU A 87 -13.35 32.08 7.58
C GLU A 87 -14.44 32.71 6.68
N LYS A 88 -14.10 33.80 6.00
CA LYS A 88 -15.03 34.49 5.05
C LYS A 88 -15.00 33.87 3.64
N THR A 89 -14.00 33.08 3.29
CA THR A 89 -14.05 32.26 2.06
C THR A 89 -15.04 31.13 2.32
N PRO A 90 -16.16 31.07 1.59
CA PRO A 90 -17.13 30.00 1.78
C PRO A 90 -16.42 28.68 1.45
N GLU A 91 -16.48 27.71 2.38
CA GLU A 91 -16.41 26.30 1.98
C GLU A 91 -17.26 26.18 0.73
N GLN A 92 -16.75 25.54 -0.30
CA GLN A 92 -17.58 25.19 -1.47
C GLN A 92 -18.72 24.32 -0.94
N LYS A 93 -19.80 24.97 -0.53
CA LYS A 93 -21.02 24.27 -0.18
C LYS A 93 -21.50 23.68 -1.48
N GLU A 94 -21.60 22.36 -1.51
CA GLU A 94 -22.24 21.67 -2.61
C GLU A 94 -23.59 22.32 -2.87
N SER A 95 -23.74 22.92 -4.05
CA SER A 95 -24.88 23.77 -4.38
C SER A 95 -25.95 23.02 -5.19
N SER A 96 -25.66 21.78 -5.64
CA SER A 96 -26.59 20.97 -6.44
C SER A 96 -26.55 19.50 -6.04
N ALA A 97 -27.73 18.89 -6.02
CA ALA A 97 -27.92 17.45 -5.90
C ALA A 97 -28.66 16.93 -7.12
N VAL A 98 -28.25 15.82 -7.68
CA VAL A 98 -28.91 15.19 -8.83
C VAL A 98 -29.64 13.93 -8.36
N LEU A 99 -30.95 13.87 -8.55
CA LEU A 99 -31.77 12.70 -8.30
C LEU A 99 -32.09 12.01 -9.63
N THR A 100 -31.49 10.85 -9.85
CA THR A 100 -31.78 10.02 -11.03
C THR A 100 -32.85 8.99 -10.68
N TYR A 101 -33.92 8.89 -11.48
CA TYR A 101 -35.08 8.05 -11.20
C TYR A 101 -35.62 7.38 -12.45
N VAL A 102 -36.37 6.30 -12.27
CA VAL A 102 -37.14 5.61 -13.35
C VAL A 102 -38.59 6.07 -13.36
N GLU A 103 -39.25 5.97 -12.21
CA GLU A 103 -40.59 6.50 -11.96
C GLU A 103 -40.49 7.71 -11.04
N ALA A 104 -41.26 8.76 -11.36
CA ALA A 104 -41.20 9.99 -10.57
C ALA A 104 -41.54 9.70 -9.10
N PRO A 105 -40.67 10.09 -8.15
CA PRO A 105 -40.93 9.87 -6.74
C PRO A 105 -42.14 10.67 -6.28
N SER A 106 -42.92 10.13 -5.32
CA SER A 106 -44.05 10.82 -4.73
C SER A 106 -43.64 12.06 -3.93
N ASP A 107 -44.58 12.99 -3.69
CA ASP A 107 -44.27 14.19 -2.88
C ASP A 107 -43.77 13.86 -1.47
N GLU A 108 -44.23 12.75 -0.86
CA GLU A 108 -43.75 12.26 0.43
C GLU A 108 -42.31 11.77 0.36
N GLN A 109 -41.95 11.04 -0.70
CA GLN A 109 -40.60 10.58 -0.95
C GLN A 109 -39.64 11.75 -1.22
N LEU A 110 -40.06 12.73 -2.00
CA LEU A 110 -39.27 13.95 -2.24
C LEU A 110 -39.04 14.75 -0.95
N ALA A 111 -40.08 14.86 -0.10
CA ALA A 111 -39.92 15.50 1.21
C ALA A 111 -38.94 14.73 2.12
N GLY A 112 -38.96 13.40 2.05
CA GLY A 112 -38.00 12.52 2.76
C GLY A 112 -36.56 12.73 2.28
N ILE A 113 -36.37 12.75 0.95
CA ILE A 113 -35.03 12.97 0.34
C ILE A 113 -34.50 14.37 0.70
N LYS A 114 -35.33 15.41 0.65
CA LYS A 114 -34.91 16.76 1.07
C LYS A 114 -34.51 16.82 2.53
N LYS A 115 -35.27 16.19 3.44
CA LYS A 115 -34.91 16.10 4.85
C LYS A 115 -33.60 15.32 5.07
N PHE A 116 -33.37 14.29 4.29
CA PHE A 116 -32.12 13.53 4.32
C PHE A 116 -30.94 14.42 3.91
N ILE A 117 -31.07 15.16 2.79
CA ILE A 117 -30.04 16.09 2.30
C ILE A 117 -29.75 17.17 3.36
N GLU A 118 -30.79 17.81 3.93
CA GLU A 118 -30.64 18.82 4.98
C GLU A 118 -29.91 18.28 6.21
N LYS A 119 -30.22 17.06 6.64
CA LYS A 119 -29.63 16.43 7.81
C LYS A 119 -28.18 16.03 7.58
N GLU A 120 -27.87 15.43 6.41
CA GLU A 120 -26.55 14.87 6.11
C GLU A 120 -25.54 15.94 5.71
N PHE A 121 -25.96 16.91 4.89
CA PHE A 121 -25.07 17.95 4.35
C PHE A 121 -25.16 19.30 5.09
N HIS A 122 -26.02 19.43 6.07
CA HIS A 122 -26.21 20.66 6.89
C HIS A 122 -26.40 21.92 6.03
N ASN A 123 -26.94 21.76 4.80
CA ASN A 123 -27.16 22.82 3.83
C ASN A 123 -28.61 22.78 3.31
N PRO A 124 -29.48 23.72 3.72
CA PRO A 124 -30.89 23.75 3.30
C PRO A 124 -31.09 24.25 1.86
N ASP A 125 -30.08 24.90 1.25
CA ASP A 125 -30.18 25.58 -0.04
C ASP A 125 -29.73 24.73 -1.24
N ILE A 126 -29.51 23.41 -1.06
CA ILE A 126 -29.10 22.51 -2.13
C ILE A 126 -30.23 22.38 -3.16
N LYS A 127 -29.94 22.75 -4.41
CA LYS A 127 -30.87 22.59 -5.52
C LYS A 127 -30.92 21.13 -5.97
N LEU A 128 -32.11 20.52 -5.93
CA LEU A 128 -32.34 19.15 -6.40
C LEU A 128 -32.71 19.16 -7.89
N GLU A 129 -31.83 18.65 -8.73
CA GLU A 129 -32.10 18.40 -10.15
C GLU A 129 -32.62 16.98 -10.33
N MET A 130 -33.67 16.83 -11.12
CA MET A 130 -34.32 15.54 -11.33
C MET A 130 -34.06 15.04 -12.76
N VAL A 131 -33.38 13.89 -12.88
CA VAL A 131 -32.99 13.27 -14.15
C VAL A 131 -33.67 11.91 -14.29
N LYS A 132 -34.40 11.69 -15.41
CA LYS A 132 -35.01 10.40 -15.69
C LYS A 132 -34.03 9.49 -16.44
N ASP A 133 -33.74 8.31 -15.88
CA ASP A 133 -32.88 7.31 -16.51
C ASP A 133 -33.53 5.92 -16.50
N PRO A 134 -34.03 5.44 -17.66
CA PRO A 134 -34.67 4.13 -17.77
C PRO A 134 -33.70 2.95 -17.55
N SER A 135 -32.38 3.17 -17.56
CA SER A 135 -31.39 2.10 -17.41
C SER A 135 -31.34 1.50 -16.00
N LEU A 136 -31.85 2.24 -14.99
CA LEU A 136 -31.88 1.81 -13.57
C LEU A 136 -32.90 0.68 -13.29
N LYS A 137 -33.80 0.36 -14.21
CA LYS A 137 -34.92 -0.60 -14.09
C LYS A 137 -35.95 -0.20 -13.02
N SER A 138 -35.55 0.04 -11.77
CA SER A 138 -36.43 0.58 -10.71
C SER A 138 -35.60 1.24 -9.61
N GLY A 139 -36.25 2.07 -8.77
CA GLY A 139 -35.60 2.82 -7.69
C GLY A 139 -35.05 4.18 -8.12
N PHE A 140 -34.14 4.74 -7.31
CA PHE A 140 -33.54 6.04 -7.58
C PHE A 140 -32.11 6.09 -7.02
N VAL A 141 -31.30 6.99 -7.59
CA VAL A 141 -29.93 7.29 -7.18
C VAL A 141 -29.83 8.78 -6.90
N LEU A 142 -29.34 9.14 -5.72
CA LEU A 142 -29.11 10.53 -5.33
C LEU A 142 -27.60 10.80 -5.35
N LYS A 143 -27.17 11.79 -6.11
CA LYS A 143 -25.78 12.25 -6.15
C LYS A 143 -25.70 13.67 -5.59
N VAL A 144 -24.85 13.89 -4.59
CA VAL A 144 -24.57 15.20 -3.99
C VAL A 144 -23.06 15.37 -3.96
N GLY A 145 -22.54 16.22 -4.85
CA GLY A 145 -21.10 16.36 -5.03
C GLY A 145 -20.43 15.04 -5.45
N SER A 146 -19.45 14.59 -4.68
CA SER A 146 -18.73 13.32 -4.88
C SER A 146 -19.44 12.10 -4.27
N LYS A 147 -20.49 12.30 -3.46
CA LYS A 147 -21.23 11.21 -2.79
C LYS A 147 -22.42 10.75 -3.62
N GLU A 148 -22.57 9.44 -3.75
CA GLU A 148 -23.70 8.80 -4.43
C GLU A 148 -24.40 7.82 -3.48
N TYR A 149 -25.71 7.96 -3.38
CA TYR A 149 -26.60 7.11 -2.58
C TYR A 149 -27.50 6.34 -3.52
N ASP A 150 -27.28 5.03 -3.62
CA ASP A 150 -27.94 4.17 -4.59
C ASP A 150 -29.04 3.31 -3.92
N TRP A 151 -30.31 3.64 -4.21
CA TRP A 151 -31.51 2.87 -3.81
C TRP A 151 -32.11 2.11 -4.98
N SER A 152 -31.35 1.84 -6.04
CA SER A 152 -31.82 1.06 -7.19
C SER A 152 -32.01 -0.42 -6.84
N GLU A 153 -32.85 -1.10 -7.64
CA GLU A 153 -33.03 -2.56 -7.54
C GLU A 153 -31.71 -3.32 -7.73
N LYS A 154 -30.84 -2.83 -8.61
CA LYS A 154 -29.52 -3.42 -8.85
C LYS A 154 -28.67 -3.41 -7.59
N ALA A 155 -28.59 -2.28 -6.89
CA ALA A 155 -27.84 -2.17 -5.65
C ALA A 155 -28.38 -3.10 -4.56
N ARG A 156 -29.71 -3.24 -4.47
CA ARG A 156 -30.36 -4.17 -3.52
C ARG A 156 -30.02 -5.63 -3.81
N ILE A 157 -30.06 -6.03 -5.08
CA ILE A 157 -29.71 -7.39 -5.51
C ILE A 157 -28.24 -7.68 -5.23
N ASP A 158 -27.34 -6.74 -5.51
CA ASP A 158 -25.90 -6.93 -5.30
C ASP A 158 -25.54 -6.99 -3.79
N GLN A 159 -26.20 -6.20 -2.94
CA GLN A 159 -26.07 -6.32 -1.49
C GLN A 159 -26.60 -7.66 -0.98
N LEU A 160 -27.76 -8.11 -1.48
CA LEU A 160 -28.32 -9.39 -1.12
C LEU A 160 -27.41 -10.56 -1.54
N LYS A 161 -26.87 -10.54 -2.75
CA LYS A 161 -25.89 -11.52 -3.23
C LYS A 161 -24.66 -11.57 -2.33
N SER A 162 -24.13 -10.42 -1.91
CA SER A 162 -22.96 -10.34 -1.04
C SER A 162 -23.26 -10.87 0.36
N SER A 163 -24.45 -10.64 0.91
CA SER A 163 -24.91 -11.15 2.19
C SER A 163 -25.07 -12.67 2.16
N ILE A 164 -25.67 -13.20 1.09
CA ILE A 164 -25.81 -14.63 0.87
C ILE A 164 -24.45 -15.30 0.71
N ALA A 165 -23.53 -14.74 -0.07
CA ALA A 165 -22.19 -15.28 -0.26
C ALA A 165 -21.40 -15.33 1.07
N LYS A 166 -21.56 -14.33 1.94
CA LYS A 166 -20.97 -14.34 3.29
C LYS A 166 -21.59 -15.41 4.17
N ALA A 167 -22.92 -15.57 4.16
CA ALA A 167 -23.62 -16.57 4.96
C ALA A 167 -23.27 -18.01 4.55
N VAL A 168 -23.10 -18.26 3.25
CA VAL A 168 -22.70 -19.56 2.70
C VAL A 168 -21.22 -19.86 2.98
N GLY A 169 -20.33 -18.84 2.93
CA GLY A 169 -18.90 -18.99 3.21
C GLY A 169 -18.55 -19.25 4.68
N THR A 170 -19.44 -18.93 5.62
CA THR A 170 -19.26 -19.20 7.06
C THR A 170 -19.90 -20.51 7.54
N GLY A 171 -20.66 -21.18 6.68
CA GLY A 171 -21.33 -22.46 6.99
C GLY A 171 -20.40 -23.67 6.81
N SER A 172 -20.12 -24.37 7.89
CA SER A 172 -19.45 -25.66 7.89
C SER A 172 -20.10 -26.64 6.88
N ALA A 173 -19.30 -27.43 6.18
CA ALA A 173 -19.62 -28.32 5.06
C ALA A 173 -20.64 -29.48 5.36
N THR A 174 -21.49 -29.36 6.37
CA THR A 174 -22.49 -30.38 6.78
C THR A 174 -23.94 -29.87 6.81
N ALA A 175 -24.20 -28.69 6.22
CA ALA A 175 -25.58 -28.20 6.16
C ALA A 175 -26.38 -28.94 5.09
N SER A 176 -27.42 -29.67 5.51
CA SER A 176 -28.41 -30.29 4.61
C SER A 176 -29.13 -29.18 3.79
N GLU A 177 -29.66 -29.50 2.60
CA GLU A 177 -30.41 -28.57 1.74
C GLU A 177 -31.48 -27.75 2.49
N LYS A 178 -32.12 -28.33 3.53
CA LYS A 178 -33.08 -27.62 4.39
C LYS A 178 -32.44 -26.56 5.28
N GLY A 179 -31.18 -26.74 5.70
CA GLY A 179 -30.46 -25.75 6.50
C GLY A 179 -30.03 -24.53 5.69
N ILE A 180 -29.70 -24.71 4.42
CA ILE A 180 -29.36 -23.62 3.53
C ILE A 180 -30.58 -22.76 3.23
N LEU A 181 -31.75 -23.37 2.99
CA LEU A 181 -33.00 -22.64 2.73
C LEU A 181 -33.43 -21.80 3.95
N SER A 182 -33.35 -22.32 5.16
CA SER A 182 -33.72 -21.58 6.37
C SER A 182 -32.76 -20.42 6.67
N ILE A 183 -31.46 -20.57 6.36
CA ILE A 183 -30.45 -19.49 6.45
C ILE A 183 -30.72 -18.39 5.40
N LEU A 184 -31.14 -18.78 4.19
CA LEU A 184 -31.51 -17.85 3.14
C LEU A 184 -32.78 -17.08 3.47
N GLU A 185 -33.83 -17.77 3.98
CA GLU A 185 -35.08 -17.15 4.43
C GLU A 185 -34.85 -16.13 5.55
N ALA A 186 -34.09 -16.51 6.59
CA ALA A 186 -33.76 -15.60 7.69
C ALA A 186 -32.92 -14.39 7.23
N ASN A 187 -31.97 -14.56 6.32
CA ASN A 187 -31.21 -13.44 5.77
C ASN A 187 -32.03 -12.52 4.86
N ILE A 188 -33.07 -13.03 4.22
CA ILE A 188 -34.00 -12.23 3.39
C ILE A 188 -34.96 -11.44 4.28
N GLU A 189 -35.48 -12.06 5.35
CA GLU A 189 -36.41 -11.40 6.30
C GLU A 189 -35.71 -10.30 7.12
N ASP A 190 -34.45 -10.50 7.54
CA ASP A 190 -33.66 -9.53 8.31
C ASP A 190 -32.89 -8.53 7.40
N PHE A 191 -33.04 -8.62 6.09
CA PHE A 191 -32.29 -7.77 5.16
C PHE A 191 -32.74 -6.30 5.27
N GLN A 192 -31.96 -5.51 5.99
CA GLN A 192 -32.05 -4.05 5.99
C GLN A 192 -31.07 -3.47 4.99
N LEU A 193 -31.57 -2.65 4.08
CA LEU A 193 -30.74 -1.92 3.12
C LEU A 193 -29.88 -0.90 3.88
N GLU A 194 -28.61 -1.22 4.12
CA GLU A 194 -27.64 -0.24 4.57
C GLU A 194 -27.22 0.62 3.37
N VAL A 195 -27.64 1.86 3.38
CA VAL A 195 -27.14 2.85 2.41
C VAL A 195 -25.73 3.22 2.84
N LYS A 196 -24.74 2.66 2.17
CA LYS A 196 -23.33 3.05 2.37
C LYS A 196 -23.00 4.18 1.42
N ASP A 197 -22.45 5.24 1.97
CA ASP A 197 -21.84 6.31 1.18
C ASP A 197 -20.76 5.69 0.31
N LYS A 198 -20.94 5.73 -1.00
CA LYS A 198 -19.89 5.41 -1.95
C LYS A 198 -19.32 6.72 -2.44
N GLU A 199 -18.08 6.96 -2.11
CA GLU A 199 -17.35 8.07 -2.69
C GLU A 199 -16.88 7.66 -4.08
N ILE A 200 -17.32 8.40 -5.09
CA ILE A 200 -17.03 8.12 -6.50
C ILE A 200 -16.18 9.23 -7.06
N GLY A 201 -14.99 8.86 -7.50
CA GLY A 201 -14.10 9.74 -8.23
C GLY A 201 -14.25 9.62 -9.74
N VAL A 202 -13.60 10.52 -10.44
CA VAL A 202 -13.51 10.57 -11.89
C VAL A 202 -12.04 10.62 -12.29
N VAL A 203 -11.65 9.85 -13.29
CA VAL A 203 -10.31 9.84 -13.85
C VAL A 203 -10.10 11.11 -14.66
N ASN A 204 -9.12 11.93 -14.28
CA ASN A 204 -8.71 13.12 -15.02
C ASN A 204 -7.64 12.82 -16.06
N TRP A 205 -6.75 11.89 -15.75
CA TRP A 205 -5.67 11.47 -16.63
C TRP A 205 -5.30 10.00 -16.36
N VAL A 206 -4.93 9.29 -17.43
CA VAL A 206 -4.45 7.91 -17.35
C VAL A 206 -3.32 7.70 -18.36
N GLY A 207 -2.28 7.00 -17.95
CA GLY A 207 -1.15 6.62 -18.80
C GLY A 207 -0.09 5.83 -18.05
N ASP A 208 0.60 4.95 -18.75
CA ASP A 208 1.74 4.16 -18.24
C ASP A 208 1.46 3.41 -16.91
N GLY A 209 0.22 2.95 -16.73
CA GLY A 209 -0.19 2.21 -15.52
C GLY A 209 -0.51 3.08 -14.30
N ILE A 210 -0.71 4.39 -14.49
CA ILE A 210 -1.11 5.34 -13.44
C ILE A 210 -2.36 6.08 -13.88
N ALA A 211 -3.23 6.41 -12.93
CA ALA A 211 -4.39 7.26 -13.13
C ALA A 211 -4.43 8.34 -12.05
N ASN A 212 -4.69 9.58 -12.46
CA ASN A 212 -5.03 10.67 -11.55
C ASN A 212 -6.56 10.75 -11.44
N VAL A 213 -7.05 10.69 -10.20
CA VAL A 213 -8.47 10.62 -9.89
C VAL A 213 -8.85 11.82 -9.02
N ASP A 214 -9.96 12.45 -9.37
CA ASP A 214 -10.58 13.54 -8.61
C ASP A 214 -11.84 13.07 -7.91
N GLY A 215 -12.21 13.68 -6.78
CA GLY A 215 -13.46 13.40 -6.07
C GLY A 215 -13.44 12.21 -5.10
N ILE A 216 -12.26 11.67 -4.76
CA ILE A 216 -12.08 10.67 -3.69
C ILE A 216 -11.25 11.25 -2.54
N ASP A 217 -11.74 12.32 -1.93
CA ASP A 217 -11.00 13.15 -0.97
C ASP A 217 -10.62 12.43 0.33
N HIS A 218 -11.34 11.37 0.69
CA HIS A 218 -11.08 10.57 1.89
C HIS A 218 -10.25 9.31 1.62
N ALA A 219 -9.71 9.15 0.39
CA ALA A 219 -8.84 8.03 0.06
C ALA A 219 -7.57 8.07 0.91
N PHE A 220 -7.08 6.91 1.34
CA PHE A 220 -5.85 6.79 2.09
C PHE A 220 -4.80 6.01 1.30
N TYR A 221 -3.54 6.26 1.62
CA TYR A 221 -2.41 5.56 1.02
C TYR A 221 -2.53 4.05 1.16
N GLY A 222 -2.35 3.31 0.07
CA GLY A 222 -2.47 1.85 0.04
C GLY A 222 -3.91 1.33 -0.07
N GLU A 223 -4.93 2.19 -0.20
CA GLU A 223 -6.31 1.77 -0.40
C GLU A 223 -6.52 1.20 -1.81
N ILE A 224 -7.28 0.11 -1.93
CA ILE A 224 -7.75 -0.39 -3.22
C ILE A 224 -8.95 0.42 -3.69
N VAL A 225 -8.89 0.84 -4.94
CA VAL A 225 -10.00 1.42 -5.69
C VAL A 225 -10.35 0.54 -6.89
N ILE A 226 -11.61 0.60 -7.33
CA ILE A 226 -12.11 -0.19 -8.45
C ILE A 226 -12.65 0.77 -9.51
N PHE A 227 -12.15 0.65 -10.73
CA PHE A 227 -12.62 1.39 -11.89
C PHE A 227 -13.90 0.75 -12.46
N ASP A 228 -14.67 1.52 -13.20
CA ASP A 228 -15.90 1.04 -13.85
C ASP A 228 -15.65 -0.10 -14.86
N SER A 229 -14.45 -0.17 -15.45
CA SER A 229 -13.96 -1.29 -16.27
C SER A 229 -13.72 -2.59 -15.47
N GLY A 230 -13.73 -2.55 -14.13
CA GLY A 230 -13.35 -3.65 -13.25
C GLY A 230 -11.87 -3.73 -12.93
N VAL A 231 -11.03 -2.89 -13.52
CA VAL A 231 -9.61 -2.78 -13.19
C VAL A 231 -9.47 -2.32 -11.76
N LYS A 232 -8.56 -2.95 -11.02
CA LYS A 232 -8.20 -2.55 -9.65
C LYS A 232 -7.00 -1.63 -9.67
N GLY A 233 -6.98 -0.68 -8.76
CA GLY A 233 -5.82 0.18 -8.53
C GLY A 233 -5.55 0.36 -7.05
N MET A 234 -4.37 0.85 -6.72
CA MET A 234 -3.97 1.19 -5.36
C MET A 234 -3.60 2.67 -5.28
N VAL A 235 -4.11 3.34 -4.28
CA VAL A 235 -3.78 4.74 -3.99
C VAL A 235 -2.32 4.84 -3.56
N GLN A 236 -1.51 5.59 -4.30
CA GLN A 236 -0.07 5.75 -4.05
C GLN A 236 0.33 7.17 -3.71
N ASP A 237 -0.46 8.16 -4.12
CA ASP A 237 -0.22 9.56 -3.82
C ASP A 237 -1.55 10.26 -3.51
N VAL A 238 -1.57 11.03 -2.44
CA VAL A 238 -2.77 11.79 -2.03
C VAL A 238 -2.39 13.26 -1.99
N ARG A 239 -2.85 14.00 -2.97
CA ARG A 239 -2.65 15.45 -3.09
C ARG A 239 -3.92 16.19 -2.65
N ARG A 240 -3.87 17.50 -2.69
CA ARG A 240 -4.99 18.34 -2.29
C ARG A 240 -6.22 18.17 -3.18
N ASP A 241 -5.98 18.17 -4.48
CA ASP A 241 -7.03 18.27 -5.49
C ASP A 241 -7.12 17.00 -6.36
N GLU A 242 -6.17 16.05 -6.22
CA GLU A 242 -6.14 14.80 -6.98
C GLU A 242 -5.50 13.66 -6.19
N VAL A 243 -5.83 12.44 -6.55
CA VAL A 243 -5.29 11.21 -5.98
C VAL A 243 -4.61 10.41 -7.08
N GLY A 244 -3.31 10.14 -6.91
CA GLY A 244 -2.54 9.29 -7.81
C GLY A 244 -2.75 7.80 -7.48
N VAL A 245 -3.24 7.06 -8.46
CA VAL A 245 -3.57 5.63 -8.34
C VAL A 245 -2.71 4.83 -9.31
N ILE A 246 -2.02 3.79 -8.82
CA ILE A 246 -1.34 2.82 -9.67
C ILE A 246 -2.30 1.71 -10.08
N LEU A 247 -2.29 1.33 -11.36
CA LEU A 247 -3.22 0.35 -11.93
C LEU A 247 -2.61 -1.06 -11.87
N PHE A 248 -3.42 -2.03 -11.47
CA PHE A 248 -3.06 -3.46 -11.45
C PHE A 248 -3.57 -4.23 -12.69
N GLY A 249 -3.78 -3.54 -13.78
CA GLY A 249 -4.26 -4.09 -15.03
C GLY A 249 -3.84 -3.24 -16.22
N SER A 250 -4.46 -3.52 -17.37
CA SER A 250 -4.24 -2.74 -18.57
C SER A 250 -4.85 -1.34 -18.44
N ASP A 251 -4.07 -0.32 -18.69
CA ASP A 251 -4.51 1.07 -18.76
C ASP A 251 -5.42 1.35 -19.97
N ILE A 252 -5.39 0.48 -20.99
CA ILE A 252 -6.26 0.57 -22.19
C ILE A 252 -7.74 0.51 -21.82
N GLU A 253 -8.08 -0.19 -20.73
CA GLU A 253 -9.46 -0.36 -20.26
C GLU A 253 -9.97 0.83 -19.42
N VAL A 254 -9.08 1.70 -18.98
CA VAL A 254 -9.39 2.90 -18.18
C VAL A 254 -9.25 4.13 -19.06
N LYS A 255 -10.24 5.02 -19.06
CA LYS A 255 -10.26 6.23 -19.86
C LYS A 255 -10.47 7.47 -18.98
N GLU A 256 -10.08 8.63 -19.50
CA GLU A 256 -10.48 9.89 -18.91
C GLU A 256 -12.02 9.96 -18.81
N GLY A 257 -12.51 10.39 -17.65
CA GLY A 257 -13.94 10.38 -17.35
C GLY A 257 -14.48 9.06 -16.78
N SER A 258 -13.69 7.98 -16.75
CA SER A 258 -14.08 6.73 -16.08
C SER A 258 -14.36 6.95 -14.59
N LYS A 259 -15.35 6.25 -14.06
CA LYS A 259 -15.69 6.32 -12.64
C LYS A 259 -14.81 5.41 -11.82
N VAL A 260 -14.45 5.86 -10.63
CA VAL A 260 -13.63 5.12 -9.66
C VAL A 260 -14.35 5.06 -8.33
N VAL A 261 -14.46 3.87 -7.76
CA VAL A 261 -15.12 3.64 -6.48
C VAL A 261 -14.10 3.21 -5.44
N ARG A 262 -14.12 3.84 -4.28
CA ARG A 262 -13.33 3.43 -3.12
C ARG A 262 -13.85 2.15 -2.51
N THR A 263 -12.93 1.30 -2.02
CA THR A 263 -13.31 0.07 -1.31
C THR A 263 -13.20 0.20 0.22
N GLY A 264 -12.48 1.20 0.72
CA GLY A 264 -12.16 1.35 2.14
C GLY A 264 -11.23 0.24 2.67
N LYS A 265 -10.57 -0.53 1.79
CA LYS A 265 -9.71 -1.65 2.18
C LYS A 265 -8.28 -1.43 1.70
N MET A 266 -7.32 -1.77 2.56
CA MET A 266 -5.90 -1.84 2.18
C MET A 266 -5.67 -2.85 1.07
N ALA A 267 -4.73 -2.56 0.17
CA ALA A 267 -4.25 -3.51 -0.81
C ALA A 267 -3.66 -4.74 -0.11
N GLY A 268 -4.00 -5.91 -0.59
CA GLY A 268 -3.56 -7.16 0.01
C GLY A 268 -3.62 -8.32 -0.97
N VAL A 269 -3.17 -9.47 -0.50
CA VAL A 269 -3.15 -10.72 -1.27
C VAL A 269 -3.82 -11.84 -0.49
N PRO A 270 -4.41 -12.81 -1.21
CA PRO A 270 -4.88 -14.03 -0.59
C PRO A 270 -3.69 -14.86 -0.10
N VAL A 271 -3.85 -15.51 1.05
CA VAL A 271 -2.82 -16.31 1.70
C VAL A 271 -3.39 -17.65 2.14
N GLY A 272 -2.54 -18.66 2.29
CA GLY A 272 -2.98 -19.99 2.73
C GLY A 272 -2.00 -21.09 2.33
N GLU A 273 -2.20 -22.30 2.89
CA GLU A 273 -1.41 -23.48 2.53
C GLU A 273 -1.65 -23.92 1.05
N GLY A 274 -2.81 -23.60 0.48
CA GLY A 274 -3.13 -23.89 -0.91
C GLY A 274 -2.20 -23.23 -1.94
N PHE A 275 -1.38 -22.25 -1.53
CA PHE A 275 -0.40 -21.58 -2.38
C PHE A 275 0.90 -22.38 -2.55
N LEU A 276 1.15 -23.39 -1.74
CA LEU A 276 2.33 -24.25 -1.88
C LEU A 276 2.26 -25.05 -3.18
N GLY A 277 3.36 -25.09 -3.91
CA GLY A 277 3.44 -25.74 -5.22
C GLY A 277 2.85 -24.96 -6.39
N ARG A 278 2.40 -23.72 -6.16
CA ARG A 278 1.72 -22.88 -7.13
C ARG A 278 2.61 -21.73 -7.63
N ILE A 279 2.26 -21.26 -8.82
CA ILE A 279 2.86 -20.07 -9.42
C ILE A 279 1.75 -19.02 -9.52
N VAL A 280 1.97 -17.86 -8.93
CA VAL A 280 0.99 -16.79 -8.85
C VAL A 280 1.57 -15.47 -9.37
N ASP A 281 0.69 -14.57 -9.75
CA ASP A 281 1.04 -13.19 -10.07
C ASP A 281 1.27 -12.35 -8.79
N ALA A 282 1.57 -11.06 -8.97
CA ALA A 282 1.78 -10.12 -7.88
C ALA A 282 0.52 -9.85 -7.02
N LEU A 283 -0.66 -10.25 -7.46
CA LEU A 283 -1.94 -10.11 -6.75
C LEU A 283 -2.41 -11.43 -6.11
N GLY A 284 -1.63 -12.51 -6.28
CA GLY A 284 -1.96 -13.84 -5.78
C GLY A 284 -2.88 -14.66 -6.69
N SER A 285 -3.12 -14.22 -7.93
CA SER A 285 -3.89 -14.98 -8.89
C SER A 285 -3.04 -16.08 -9.52
N PRO A 286 -3.56 -17.33 -9.69
CA PRO A 286 -2.78 -18.42 -10.27
C PRO A 286 -2.50 -18.19 -11.76
N ILE A 287 -1.25 -18.47 -12.18
CA ILE A 287 -0.80 -18.39 -13.57
C ILE A 287 -0.22 -19.75 -14.08
N ASP A 288 -0.47 -20.82 -13.35
CA ASP A 288 0.09 -22.15 -13.60
C ASP A 288 -0.89 -23.15 -14.23
N ASP A 289 -2.05 -22.68 -14.72
CA ASP A 289 -3.12 -23.46 -15.34
C ASP A 289 -3.68 -24.62 -14.48
N LYS A 290 -3.44 -24.60 -13.17
CA LYS A 290 -3.92 -25.64 -12.24
C LYS A 290 -5.28 -25.29 -11.59
N GLY A 291 -5.97 -24.26 -12.08
CA GLY A 291 -7.24 -23.79 -11.53
C GLY A 291 -7.08 -22.89 -10.30
N ASP A 292 -8.21 -22.46 -9.77
CA ASP A 292 -8.27 -21.51 -8.64
C ASP A 292 -7.63 -22.06 -7.38
N ILE A 293 -7.09 -21.17 -6.55
CA ILE A 293 -6.46 -21.49 -5.27
C ILE A 293 -7.46 -21.16 -4.17
N GLN A 294 -7.71 -22.13 -3.29
CA GLN A 294 -8.46 -21.88 -2.08
C GLN A 294 -7.56 -21.14 -1.08
N ALA A 295 -7.94 -19.92 -0.76
CA ALA A 295 -7.25 -19.10 0.22
C ALA A 295 -7.82 -19.31 1.62
N ASP A 296 -6.96 -19.38 2.64
CA ASP A 296 -7.35 -19.46 4.05
C ASP A 296 -7.65 -18.08 4.63
N GLY A 297 -7.11 -17.02 4.01
CA GLY A 297 -7.29 -15.64 4.46
C GLY A 297 -6.79 -14.61 3.45
N TYR A 298 -6.78 -13.36 3.91
CA TYR A 298 -6.30 -12.21 3.14
C TYR A 298 -5.40 -11.35 4.04
N ARG A 299 -4.21 -11.00 3.55
CA ARG A 299 -3.26 -10.14 4.28
C ARG A 299 -2.95 -8.88 3.49
N PRO A 300 -2.86 -7.71 4.15
CA PRO A 300 -2.39 -6.49 3.51
C PRO A 300 -0.95 -6.67 3.01
N VAL A 301 -0.64 -6.11 1.86
CA VAL A 301 0.73 -6.15 1.29
C VAL A 301 1.69 -5.27 2.08
N GLU A 302 1.22 -4.16 2.62
CA GLU A 302 1.98 -3.30 3.51
C GLU A 302 1.52 -3.51 4.96
N CYS A 303 2.43 -4.01 5.78
CA CYS A 303 2.27 -4.19 7.22
C CYS A 303 3.48 -3.62 7.92
N GLU A 304 3.31 -3.20 9.17
CA GLU A 304 4.42 -2.84 10.04
C GLU A 304 5.29 -4.06 10.32
N ALA A 305 6.60 -3.85 10.40
CA ALA A 305 7.54 -4.90 10.79
C ALA A 305 7.32 -5.27 12.27
N PRO A 306 7.59 -6.53 12.66
CA PRO A 306 7.50 -6.95 14.06
C PRO A 306 8.31 -6.04 14.99
N GLY A 307 7.72 -5.68 16.12
CA GLY A 307 8.35 -4.84 17.14
C GLY A 307 9.56 -5.50 17.82
N ILE A 308 10.33 -4.72 18.58
CA ILE A 308 11.55 -5.21 19.26
C ILE A 308 11.20 -6.32 20.25
N THR A 309 10.08 -6.21 20.97
CA THR A 309 9.64 -7.18 21.96
C THR A 309 9.10 -8.48 21.36
N GLU A 310 8.65 -8.44 20.11
CA GLU A 310 8.13 -9.59 19.37
C GLU A 310 9.24 -10.43 18.73
N ARG A 311 10.47 -9.89 18.66
CA ARG A 311 11.61 -10.57 18.04
C ARG A 311 12.36 -11.43 19.03
N LYS A 312 12.86 -12.56 18.54
CA LYS A 312 13.80 -13.45 19.23
C LYS A 312 15.17 -13.40 18.53
N SER A 313 16.24 -13.52 19.30
CA SER A 313 17.60 -13.60 18.74
C SER A 313 17.74 -14.80 17.80
N VAL A 314 18.42 -14.59 16.68
CA VAL A 314 18.76 -15.61 15.70
C VAL A 314 19.80 -16.56 16.30
N SER A 315 19.49 -17.87 16.32
CA SER A 315 20.36 -18.88 16.94
C SER A 315 20.34 -20.24 16.22
N VAL A 316 19.52 -20.38 15.16
CA VAL A 316 19.39 -21.62 14.39
C VAL A 316 19.87 -21.36 12.98
N PRO A 317 20.85 -22.11 12.46
CA PRO A 317 21.36 -21.92 11.11
C PRO A 317 20.33 -22.34 10.06
N MET A 318 20.35 -21.65 8.93
CA MET A 318 19.71 -22.02 7.67
C MET A 318 20.77 -22.77 6.84
N GLU A 319 20.60 -24.05 6.65
CA GLU A 319 21.52 -24.83 5.85
C GLU A 319 21.28 -24.56 4.35
N THR A 320 22.21 -23.86 3.70
CA THR A 320 22.14 -23.55 2.27
C THR A 320 22.54 -24.75 1.39
N GLY A 321 23.33 -25.68 1.94
CA GLY A 321 23.92 -26.78 1.23
C GLY A 321 25.19 -26.38 0.42
N LEU A 322 25.60 -25.13 0.54
CA LEU A 322 26.82 -24.62 -0.08
C LEU A 322 27.91 -24.56 0.99
N LEU A 323 28.93 -25.42 0.84
CA LEU A 323 30.00 -25.59 1.84
C LEU A 323 30.67 -24.27 2.20
N SER A 324 30.92 -23.41 1.22
CA SER A 324 31.56 -22.10 1.46
C SER A 324 30.74 -21.18 2.34
N ILE A 325 29.40 -21.20 2.20
CA ILE A 325 28.49 -20.39 3.01
C ILE A 325 28.30 -21.03 4.39
N ASP A 326 27.90 -22.30 4.42
CA ASP A 326 27.50 -22.96 5.65
C ASP A 326 28.65 -23.14 6.64
N SER A 327 29.91 -23.24 6.14
CA SER A 327 31.09 -23.39 7.00
C SER A 327 31.74 -22.08 7.44
N MET A 328 31.67 -21.03 6.60
CA MET A 328 32.38 -19.78 6.86
C MET A 328 31.47 -18.65 7.33
N PHE A 329 30.23 -18.56 6.74
CA PHE A 329 29.28 -17.47 6.96
C PHE A 329 27.88 -18.04 7.09
N PRO A 330 27.58 -18.89 8.10
CA PRO A 330 26.27 -19.53 8.20
C PRO A 330 25.15 -18.50 8.36
N ILE A 331 24.15 -18.62 7.52
CA ILE A 331 22.95 -17.77 7.57
C ILE A 331 22.05 -18.27 8.67
N GLY A 332 21.51 -17.37 9.50
CA GLY A 332 20.57 -17.72 10.56
C GLY A 332 19.12 -17.64 10.12
N ARG A 333 18.26 -18.50 10.67
CA ARG A 333 16.80 -18.42 10.45
C ARG A 333 16.24 -17.14 11.08
N GLY A 334 15.71 -16.26 10.23
CA GLY A 334 15.25 -14.91 10.59
C GLY A 334 16.24 -13.80 10.23
N GLN A 335 17.35 -14.12 9.55
CA GLN A 335 18.35 -13.18 9.10
C GLN A 335 18.06 -12.69 7.67
N ARG A 336 18.62 -11.53 7.34
CA ARG A 336 18.61 -10.95 5.99
C ARG A 336 20.02 -10.99 5.43
N GLU A 337 20.26 -11.86 4.46
CA GLU A 337 21.55 -12.03 3.83
C GLU A 337 21.50 -11.62 2.38
N LEU A 338 22.23 -10.56 2.03
CA LEU A 338 22.26 -10.01 0.67
C LEU A 338 23.13 -10.86 -0.25
N ILE A 339 22.63 -11.21 -1.42
CA ILE A 339 23.42 -11.80 -2.51
C ILE A 339 23.65 -10.70 -3.56
N ILE A 340 24.89 -10.28 -3.73
CA ILE A 340 25.23 -9.13 -4.57
C ILE A 340 26.36 -9.49 -5.56
N GLY A 341 26.29 -8.99 -6.78
CA GLY A 341 27.30 -9.18 -7.82
C GLY A 341 26.80 -8.82 -9.21
N ASP A 342 27.67 -8.88 -10.19
CA ASP A 342 27.37 -8.54 -11.58
C ASP A 342 26.44 -9.57 -12.24
N ARG A 343 26.02 -9.27 -13.47
CA ARG A 343 25.20 -10.22 -14.26
C ARG A 343 25.91 -11.56 -14.46
N GLN A 344 25.17 -12.66 -14.36
CA GLN A 344 25.63 -14.02 -14.62
C GLN A 344 26.74 -14.53 -13.67
N THR A 345 26.91 -13.91 -12.50
CA THR A 345 27.87 -14.38 -11.47
C THR A 345 27.38 -15.55 -10.63
N GLY A 346 26.15 -16.04 -10.86
CA GLY A 346 25.61 -17.19 -10.12
C GLY A 346 24.67 -16.84 -8.97
N LYS A 347 24.24 -15.58 -8.80
CA LYS A 347 23.32 -15.15 -7.72
C LYS A 347 22.07 -16.02 -7.62
N THR A 348 21.37 -16.19 -8.74
CA THR A 348 20.15 -17.02 -8.82
C THR A 348 20.44 -18.50 -8.56
N ALA A 349 21.64 -19.01 -8.91
CA ALA A 349 22.02 -20.39 -8.63
C ALA A 349 22.13 -20.63 -7.11
N ILE A 350 22.81 -19.76 -6.36
CA ILE A 350 22.88 -19.83 -4.89
C ILE A 350 21.47 -19.88 -4.29
N ALA A 351 20.59 -18.98 -4.73
CA ALA A 351 19.22 -18.92 -4.25
C ALA A 351 18.44 -20.23 -4.57
N THR A 352 18.59 -20.75 -5.79
CA THR A 352 17.91 -21.98 -6.22
C THR A 352 18.41 -23.19 -5.45
N ASP A 353 19.72 -23.33 -5.28
CA ASP A 353 20.34 -24.44 -4.54
C ASP A 353 19.93 -24.39 -3.06
N THR A 354 19.85 -23.19 -2.48
CA THR A 354 19.35 -23.03 -1.11
C THR A 354 17.91 -23.52 -0.97
N ILE A 355 17.01 -23.23 -1.94
CA ILE A 355 15.65 -23.77 -1.94
C ILE A 355 15.65 -25.30 -2.02
N ILE A 356 16.41 -25.86 -2.96
CA ILE A 356 16.48 -27.32 -3.17
C ILE A 356 16.93 -28.04 -1.88
N ASN A 357 17.89 -27.46 -1.19
CA ASN A 357 18.46 -28.00 0.05
C ASN A 357 17.55 -27.85 1.28
N GLN A 358 16.40 -27.18 1.20
CA GLN A 358 15.41 -27.16 2.29
C GLN A 358 14.51 -28.39 2.31
N LYS A 359 14.64 -29.31 1.34
CA LYS A 359 13.84 -30.53 1.29
C LYS A 359 13.93 -31.33 2.58
N GLY A 360 12.78 -31.60 3.22
CA GLY A 360 12.69 -32.34 4.47
C GLY A 360 13.08 -31.60 5.73
N LYS A 361 13.43 -30.29 5.66
CA LYS A 361 13.85 -29.47 6.81
C LYS A 361 12.69 -28.65 7.41
N GLY A 362 11.48 -28.78 6.90
CA GLY A 362 10.29 -28.07 7.39
C GLY A 362 10.29 -26.56 7.12
N VAL A 363 11.11 -26.11 6.16
CA VAL A 363 11.18 -24.70 5.73
C VAL A 363 10.32 -24.51 4.48
N ILE A 364 9.45 -23.52 4.52
CA ILE A 364 8.64 -23.11 3.38
C ILE A 364 9.43 -22.09 2.57
N CYS A 365 9.42 -22.23 1.25
CA CYS A 365 10.16 -21.34 0.37
C CYS A 365 9.21 -20.46 -0.44
N ILE A 366 9.54 -19.17 -0.57
CA ILE A 366 8.84 -18.23 -1.45
C ILE A 366 9.86 -17.58 -2.34
N TYR A 367 9.69 -17.75 -3.64
CA TYR A 367 10.55 -17.12 -4.63
C TYR A 367 9.81 -16.01 -5.33
N VAL A 368 10.29 -14.78 -5.20
CA VAL A 368 9.70 -13.60 -5.83
C VAL A 368 10.56 -13.20 -7.03
N ALA A 369 10.04 -13.46 -8.23
CA ALA A 369 10.66 -13.05 -9.49
C ALA A 369 10.20 -11.64 -9.86
N ILE A 370 11.13 -10.68 -9.91
CA ILE A 370 10.82 -9.27 -10.16
C ILE A 370 11.47 -8.83 -11.46
N GLY A 371 10.68 -8.47 -12.46
CA GLY A 371 11.17 -8.00 -13.76
C GLY A 371 12.04 -9.03 -14.52
N GLN A 372 11.88 -10.31 -14.21
CA GLN A 372 12.58 -11.41 -14.89
C GLN A 372 11.93 -11.77 -16.23
N LYS A 373 12.71 -12.33 -17.14
CA LYS A 373 12.15 -12.88 -18.38
C LYS A 373 11.32 -14.13 -18.08
N ALA A 374 10.16 -14.26 -18.69
CA ALA A 374 9.29 -15.43 -18.52
C ALA A 374 10.02 -16.76 -18.80
N SER A 375 10.94 -16.80 -19.79
CA SER A 375 11.77 -17.97 -20.09
C SER A 375 12.72 -18.36 -18.94
N THR A 376 13.24 -17.38 -18.19
CA THR A 376 14.11 -17.61 -17.02
C THR A 376 13.29 -18.21 -15.88
N ILE A 377 12.10 -17.67 -15.63
CA ILE A 377 11.17 -18.19 -14.61
C ILE A 377 10.74 -19.62 -14.97
N ALA A 378 10.41 -19.90 -16.22
CA ALA A 378 10.05 -21.24 -16.67
C ALA A 378 11.19 -22.25 -16.46
N LYS A 379 12.46 -21.86 -16.73
CA LYS A 379 13.63 -22.68 -16.45
C LYS A 379 13.79 -22.97 -14.97
N LEU A 380 13.65 -21.95 -14.11
CA LEU A 380 13.68 -22.09 -12.65
C LEU A 380 12.62 -23.06 -12.16
N VAL A 381 11.37 -22.88 -12.59
CA VAL A 381 10.23 -23.75 -12.25
C VAL A 381 10.55 -25.20 -12.60
N ASN A 382 11.09 -25.46 -13.81
CA ASN A 382 11.46 -26.81 -14.23
C ASN A 382 12.58 -27.42 -13.40
N THR A 383 13.57 -26.61 -13.00
CA THR A 383 14.65 -27.05 -12.10
C THR A 383 14.09 -27.44 -10.74
N LEU A 384 13.25 -26.60 -10.13
CA LEU A 384 12.61 -26.89 -8.84
C LEU A 384 11.67 -28.09 -8.91
N LYS A 385 10.90 -28.26 -10.00
CA LYS A 385 10.07 -29.45 -10.24
C LYS A 385 10.89 -30.73 -10.30
N THR A 386 11.98 -30.70 -11.06
CA THR A 386 12.88 -31.87 -11.23
C THR A 386 13.53 -32.28 -9.91
N ALA A 387 13.90 -31.30 -9.08
CA ALA A 387 14.45 -31.53 -7.73
C ALA A 387 13.38 -31.93 -6.69
N GLY A 388 12.08 -31.84 -7.03
CA GLY A 388 10.98 -32.07 -6.08
C GLY A 388 10.91 -31.02 -4.98
N ALA A 389 11.29 -29.79 -5.31
CA ALA A 389 11.28 -28.64 -4.39
C ALA A 389 10.00 -27.80 -4.50
N MET A 390 9.17 -28.04 -5.52
CA MET A 390 7.91 -27.29 -5.69
C MET A 390 6.90 -27.57 -4.58
N ASP A 391 6.90 -28.73 -3.96
CA ASP A 391 5.89 -29.12 -2.96
C ASP A 391 5.87 -28.19 -1.73
N TYR A 392 7.00 -27.54 -1.44
CA TYR A 392 7.14 -26.58 -0.32
C TYR A 392 7.52 -25.17 -0.80
N THR A 393 7.38 -24.89 -2.11
CA THR A 393 7.78 -23.61 -2.71
C THR A 393 6.59 -22.94 -3.40
N THR A 394 6.39 -21.66 -3.13
CA THR A 394 5.48 -20.76 -3.86
C THR A 394 6.31 -19.80 -4.71
N ILE A 395 5.91 -19.60 -5.97
CA ILE A 395 6.57 -18.64 -6.86
C ILE A 395 5.63 -17.48 -7.12
N VAL A 396 6.05 -16.28 -6.77
CA VAL A 396 5.36 -15.02 -7.09
C VAL A 396 6.08 -14.41 -8.29
N SER A 397 5.38 -14.21 -9.39
CA SER A 397 5.97 -13.78 -10.65
C SER A 397 5.44 -12.42 -11.10
N ALA A 398 6.35 -11.45 -11.23
CA ALA A 398 6.12 -10.21 -11.96
C ALA A 398 7.18 -10.12 -13.06
N THR A 399 6.78 -10.43 -14.29
CA THR A 399 7.71 -10.53 -15.42
C THR A 399 8.17 -9.15 -15.92
N ALA A 400 9.18 -9.12 -16.77
CA ALA A 400 9.63 -7.88 -17.41
C ALA A 400 8.61 -7.28 -18.40
N ALA A 401 7.60 -8.06 -18.80
CA ALA A 401 6.50 -7.60 -19.64
C ALA A 401 5.35 -6.97 -18.84
N ASP A 402 5.32 -7.20 -17.52
CA ASP A 402 4.27 -6.67 -16.67
C ASP A 402 4.51 -5.18 -16.37
N PRO A 403 3.45 -4.40 -16.17
CA PRO A 403 3.54 -2.99 -15.80
C PRO A 403 4.35 -2.78 -14.52
N ALA A 404 4.99 -1.61 -14.38
CA ALA A 404 5.78 -1.24 -13.21
C ALA A 404 5.02 -1.41 -11.87
N PRO A 405 3.71 -1.08 -11.75
CA PRO A 405 2.95 -1.32 -10.53
C PRO A 405 2.94 -2.78 -10.06
N LEU A 406 2.86 -3.76 -10.96
CA LEU A 406 2.89 -5.17 -10.59
C LEU A 406 4.29 -5.60 -10.13
N GLN A 407 5.35 -5.09 -10.78
CA GLN A 407 6.73 -5.33 -10.34
C GLN A 407 7.02 -4.69 -8.97
N TYR A 408 6.40 -3.54 -8.68
CA TYR A 408 6.51 -2.85 -7.40
C TYR A 408 5.85 -3.64 -6.27
N ILE A 409 4.63 -4.16 -6.47
CA ILE A 409 3.87 -4.82 -5.40
C ILE A 409 4.32 -6.27 -5.14
N ALA A 410 4.94 -6.94 -6.13
CA ALA A 410 5.32 -8.35 -6.04
C ALA A 410 6.13 -8.73 -4.79
N PRO A 411 7.21 -8.02 -4.39
CA PRO A 411 7.96 -8.37 -3.19
C PRO A 411 7.15 -8.21 -1.90
N TYR A 412 6.27 -7.22 -1.83
CA TYR A 412 5.38 -7.04 -0.70
C TYR A 412 4.32 -8.13 -0.62
N ALA A 413 3.80 -8.57 -1.77
CA ALA A 413 2.87 -9.69 -1.88
C ALA A 413 3.52 -11.01 -1.39
N GLY A 414 4.73 -11.30 -1.86
CA GLY A 414 5.50 -12.45 -1.40
C GLY A 414 5.78 -12.41 0.11
N THR A 415 6.11 -11.22 0.63
CA THR A 415 6.34 -11.03 2.07
C THR A 415 5.05 -11.24 2.87
N ALA A 416 3.91 -10.74 2.41
CA ALA A 416 2.62 -10.97 3.09
C ALA A 416 2.24 -12.46 3.12
N MET A 417 2.54 -13.22 2.05
CA MET A 417 2.38 -14.68 2.04
C MET A 417 3.35 -15.36 3.02
N ALA A 418 4.61 -14.88 3.13
CA ALA A 418 5.60 -15.40 4.07
C ALA A 418 5.18 -15.18 5.52
N GLU A 419 4.64 -14.00 5.82
CA GLU A 419 4.16 -13.66 7.17
C GLU A 419 2.99 -14.55 7.63
N TYR A 420 2.13 -14.99 6.72
CA TYR A 420 1.08 -15.95 7.07
C TYR A 420 1.68 -17.21 7.70
N PHE A 421 2.72 -17.77 7.09
CA PHE A 421 3.39 -18.95 7.62
C PHE A 421 4.22 -18.64 8.88
N MET A 422 4.91 -17.51 8.93
CA MET A 422 5.70 -17.09 10.08
C MET A 422 4.84 -16.95 11.34
N HIS A 423 3.69 -16.30 11.24
CA HIS A 423 2.76 -16.18 12.39
C HIS A 423 2.11 -17.51 12.79
N ASN A 424 2.07 -18.49 11.89
CA ASN A 424 1.64 -19.86 12.18
C ASN A 424 2.79 -20.77 12.67
N GLY A 425 3.92 -20.18 13.10
CA GLY A 425 5.03 -20.92 13.71
C GLY A 425 5.91 -21.67 12.73
N LYS A 426 5.85 -21.36 11.43
CA LYS A 426 6.68 -21.99 10.39
C LYS A 426 7.92 -21.14 10.11
N ASP A 427 9.01 -21.80 9.72
CA ASP A 427 10.19 -21.13 9.19
C ASP A 427 10.03 -20.95 7.68
N VAL A 428 10.28 -19.73 7.21
CA VAL A 428 10.13 -19.36 5.79
C VAL A 428 11.46 -18.83 5.25
N LEU A 429 11.80 -19.26 4.05
CA LEU A 429 12.87 -18.69 3.23
C LEU A 429 12.25 -17.88 2.10
N ILE A 430 12.50 -16.58 2.06
CA ILE A 430 12.04 -15.71 0.97
C ILE A 430 13.21 -15.19 0.14
N ILE A 431 13.08 -15.27 -1.16
CA ILE A 431 14.09 -14.80 -2.12
C ILE A 431 13.48 -13.69 -2.96
N TYR A 432 14.19 -12.58 -3.10
CA TYR A 432 13.80 -11.46 -3.95
C TYR A 432 14.77 -11.35 -5.13
N ASP A 433 14.40 -11.83 -6.30
CA ASP A 433 15.24 -11.81 -7.51
C ASP A 433 14.61 -10.92 -8.60
N ASP A 434 15.01 -9.63 -8.77
CA ASP A 434 15.97 -8.89 -7.95
C ASP A 434 15.41 -7.53 -7.47
N LEU A 435 15.93 -7.04 -6.38
CA LEU A 435 15.53 -5.74 -5.82
C LEU A 435 16.06 -4.55 -6.63
N SER A 436 17.07 -4.72 -7.49
CA SER A 436 17.51 -3.66 -8.41
C SER A 436 16.39 -3.29 -9.38
N LYS A 437 15.68 -4.29 -9.94
CA LYS A 437 14.53 -4.06 -10.83
C LYS A 437 13.32 -3.52 -10.07
N HIS A 438 13.11 -3.97 -8.83
CA HIS A 438 12.11 -3.38 -7.96
C HIS A 438 12.31 -1.88 -7.77
N ALA A 439 13.55 -1.45 -7.50
CA ALA A 439 13.88 -0.03 -7.37
C ALA A 439 13.64 0.73 -8.70
N VAL A 440 13.97 0.12 -9.85
CA VAL A 440 13.71 0.73 -11.17
C VAL A 440 12.20 0.90 -11.42
N ALA A 441 11.38 -0.09 -11.08
CA ALA A 441 9.93 0.00 -11.18
C ALA A 441 9.39 1.12 -10.29
N TYR A 442 9.86 1.21 -9.04
CA TYR A 442 9.47 2.29 -8.13
C TYR A 442 9.90 3.67 -8.62
N ARG A 443 11.10 3.79 -9.23
CA ARG A 443 11.57 5.03 -9.85
C ARG A 443 10.64 5.45 -10.99
N ALA A 444 10.25 4.52 -11.87
CA ALA A 444 9.32 4.79 -12.96
C ALA A 444 7.98 5.32 -12.43
N ILE A 445 7.37 4.64 -11.47
CA ILE A 445 6.11 5.06 -10.83
C ILE A 445 6.26 6.46 -10.21
N SER A 446 7.36 6.70 -9.47
CA SER A 446 7.58 7.97 -8.77
C SER A 446 7.76 9.14 -9.73
N LEU A 447 8.43 8.94 -10.86
CA LEU A 447 8.59 9.97 -11.90
C LEU A 447 7.26 10.27 -12.60
N LEU A 448 6.44 9.26 -12.87
CA LEU A 448 5.11 9.44 -13.44
C LEU A 448 4.14 10.14 -12.47
N LEU A 449 4.29 9.91 -11.16
CA LEU A 449 3.59 10.65 -10.10
C LEU A 449 4.22 12.03 -9.82
N GLU A 450 5.13 12.51 -10.67
CA GLU A 450 5.79 13.82 -10.56
C GLU A 450 6.52 14.06 -9.22
N ARG A 451 6.95 12.99 -8.53
CA ARG A 451 7.76 13.11 -7.31
C ARG A 451 9.17 13.62 -7.67
N SER A 452 9.71 14.50 -6.84
CA SER A 452 11.04 15.08 -7.07
C SER A 452 12.13 14.00 -7.10
N PRO A 453 12.91 13.87 -8.20
CA PRO A 453 13.99 12.89 -8.28
C PRO A 453 15.20 13.31 -7.43
N GLY A 454 15.84 12.33 -6.80
CA GLY A 454 17.11 12.47 -6.08
C GLY A 454 18.29 11.88 -6.85
N ARG A 455 19.24 11.27 -6.12
CA ARG A 455 20.43 10.61 -6.69
C ARG A 455 20.01 9.51 -7.67
N GLU A 456 20.63 9.47 -8.84
CA GLU A 456 20.34 8.50 -9.93
C GLU A 456 18.86 8.48 -10.36
N ALA A 457 18.18 9.64 -10.20
CA ALA A 457 16.76 9.84 -10.47
C ALA A 457 15.83 8.96 -9.60
N TYR A 458 16.31 8.33 -8.53
CA TYR A 458 15.46 7.66 -7.55
C TYR A 458 14.77 8.69 -6.64
N PRO A 459 13.54 8.43 -6.18
CA PRO A 459 12.88 9.28 -5.20
C PRO A 459 13.61 9.21 -3.84
N GLY A 460 13.46 10.25 -3.02
CA GLY A 460 14.16 10.36 -1.75
C GLY A 460 13.85 9.26 -0.73
N ASP A 461 12.72 8.58 -0.88
CA ASP A 461 12.23 7.51 -0.01
C ASP A 461 12.60 6.08 -0.46
N VAL A 462 13.48 5.92 -1.47
CA VAL A 462 13.88 4.59 -1.96
C VAL A 462 14.59 3.74 -0.90
N PHE A 463 15.27 4.36 0.07
CA PHE A 463 15.79 3.64 1.22
C PHE A 463 14.66 3.03 2.04
N TYR A 464 13.62 3.81 2.32
CA TYR A 464 12.44 3.35 3.06
C TYR A 464 11.68 2.25 2.31
N LEU A 465 11.65 2.29 0.98
CA LEU A 465 11.09 1.22 0.15
C LEU A 465 11.64 -0.17 0.52
N HIS A 466 12.97 -0.31 0.55
CA HIS A 466 13.61 -1.59 0.86
C HIS A 466 13.66 -1.87 2.36
N SER A 467 13.83 -0.86 3.22
CA SER A 467 13.90 -1.07 4.66
C SER A 467 12.57 -1.58 5.23
N ARG A 468 11.44 -0.98 4.87
CA ARG A 468 10.11 -1.45 5.30
C ARG A 468 9.75 -2.85 4.79
N LEU A 469 10.33 -3.27 3.65
CA LEU A 469 10.19 -4.63 3.13
C LEU A 469 11.03 -5.63 3.92
N LEU A 470 12.34 -5.36 4.05
CA LEU A 470 13.31 -6.30 4.61
C LEU A 470 13.24 -6.39 6.13
N GLU A 471 12.83 -5.33 6.83
CA GLU A 471 12.64 -5.35 8.29
C GLU A 471 11.49 -6.27 8.74
N ARG A 472 10.58 -6.64 7.86
CA ARG A 472 9.54 -7.64 8.13
C ARG A 472 10.11 -9.05 8.28
N SER A 473 11.32 -9.29 7.72
CA SER A 473 12.04 -10.56 7.88
C SER A 473 12.72 -10.58 9.24
N SER A 474 12.30 -11.51 10.08
CA SER A 474 12.78 -11.63 11.46
C SER A 474 12.45 -13.01 12.02
N ARG A 475 12.94 -13.31 13.21
CA ARG A 475 12.54 -14.46 14.01
C ARG A 475 11.62 -13.98 15.12
N LEU A 476 10.42 -14.54 15.19
CA LEU A 476 9.44 -14.18 16.21
C LEU A 476 9.69 -14.91 17.54
N SER A 477 9.29 -14.25 18.62
CA SER A 477 9.16 -14.89 19.93
C SER A 477 8.02 -15.92 19.91
N PRO A 478 8.04 -16.92 20.82
CA PRO A 478 6.95 -17.91 20.90
C PRO A 478 5.58 -17.28 21.13
N GLU A 479 5.52 -16.14 21.82
CA GLU A 479 4.29 -15.39 22.11
C GLU A 479 3.71 -14.70 20.87
N ALA A 480 4.60 -14.33 19.90
CA ALA A 480 4.22 -13.68 18.65
C ALA A 480 3.98 -14.68 17.48
N GLY A 481 4.07 -16.00 17.74
CA GLY A 481 3.87 -17.05 16.74
C GLY A 481 5.06 -18.01 16.58
N GLY A 482 6.28 -17.60 16.96
CA GLY A 482 7.47 -18.48 17.05
C GLY A 482 8.14 -18.85 15.73
N GLY A 483 7.59 -18.43 14.57
CA GLY A 483 8.17 -18.69 13.26
C GLY A 483 9.28 -17.70 12.89
N SER A 484 9.84 -17.87 11.68
CA SER A 484 10.86 -16.95 11.16
C SER A 484 10.70 -16.74 9.65
N ILE A 485 11.14 -15.56 9.16
CA ILE A 485 11.37 -15.28 7.75
C ILE A 485 12.84 -14.97 7.55
N THR A 486 13.54 -15.81 6.80
CA THR A 486 14.91 -15.57 6.35
C THR A 486 14.85 -14.99 4.94
N ALA A 487 15.43 -13.80 4.74
CA ALA A 487 15.40 -13.13 3.45
C ALA A 487 16.74 -13.23 2.72
N LEU A 488 16.69 -13.60 1.46
CA LEU A 488 17.82 -13.54 0.53
C LEU A 488 17.51 -12.53 -0.59
N PRO A 489 17.66 -11.22 -0.34
CA PRO A 489 17.57 -10.23 -1.41
C PRO A 489 18.74 -10.38 -2.37
N ILE A 490 18.45 -10.22 -3.66
CA ILE A 490 19.45 -10.24 -4.73
C ILE A 490 19.57 -8.82 -5.28
N ILE A 491 20.79 -8.34 -5.42
CA ILE A 491 21.12 -7.06 -6.06
C ILE A 491 22.07 -7.31 -7.23
N GLU A 492 21.80 -6.68 -8.34
CA GLU A 492 22.64 -6.67 -9.52
C GLU A 492 23.53 -5.43 -9.53
N THR A 493 24.85 -5.62 -9.57
CA THR A 493 25.83 -4.54 -9.74
C THR A 493 26.22 -4.38 -11.21
N GLN A 494 26.85 -3.27 -11.54
CA GLN A 494 27.47 -3.01 -12.85
C GLN A 494 28.97 -2.82 -12.63
N ALA A 495 29.79 -3.66 -13.26
CA ALA A 495 31.25 -3.63 -13.15
C ALA A 495 31.76 -3.67 -11.70
N GLY A 496 31.08 -4.41 -10.80
CA GLY A 496 31.47 -4.55 -9.40
C GLY A 496 31.26 -3.28 -8.55
N ASP A 497 30.54 -2.28 -9.04
CA ASP A 497 30.32 -1.03 -8.29
C ASP A 497 29.35 -1.22 -7.11
N LEU A 498 29.91 -1.40 -5.93
CA LEU A 498 29.16 -1.45 -4.67
C LEU A 498 28.79 -0.07 -4.13
N SER A 499 29.36 1.01 -4.70
CA SER A 499 29.12 2.39 -4.26
C SER A 499 27.89 3.04 -4.90
N ALA A 500 27.25 2.35 -5.85
CA ALA A 500 25.99 2.78 -6.45
C ALA A 500 24.88 2.90 -5.40
N TYR A 501 23.85 3.70 -5.71
CA TYR A 501 22.86 4.11 -4.71
C TYR A 501 22.04 2.94 -4.13
N ILE A 502 21.55 2.04 -4.95
CA ILE A 502 20.74 0.91 -4.49
C ILE A 502 21.59 -0.13 -3.73
N PRO A 503 22.78 -0.58 -4.22
CA PRO A 503 23.65 -1.45 -3.47
C PRO A 503 23.96 -0.95 -2.06
N THR A 504 24.42 0.30 -1.91
CA THR A 504 24.76 0.88 -0.60
C THR A 504 23.58 0.91 0.36
N ASN A 505 22.38 1.21 -0.13
CA ASN A 505 21.17 1.21 0.69
C ASN A 505 20.84 -0.20 1.20
N VAL A 506 20.85 -1.22 0.34
CA VAL A 506 20.47 -2.58 0.72
C VAL A 506 21.55 -3.22 1.61
N ILE A 507 22.83 -2.96 1.36
CA ILE A 507 23.95 -3.38 2.26
C ILE A 507 23.71 -2.87 3.69
N SER A 508 23.26 -1.62 3.85
CA SER A 508 23.01 -1.05 5.18
C SER A 508 21.78 -1.59 5.90
N ILE A 509 20.83 -2.18 5.16
CA ILE A 509 19.59 -2.75 5.71
C ILE A 509 19.77 -4.21 6.11
N THR A 510 20.63 -4.95 5.41
CA THR A 510 20.87 -6.38 5.60
C THR A 510 21.89 -6.67 6.70
N ASP A 511 21.80 -7.85 7.30
CA ASP A 511 22.66 -8.27 8.41
C ASP A 511 24.04 -8.77 7.93
N GLY A 512 24.11 -9.24 6.67
CA GLY A 512 25.33 -9.69 6.01
C GLY A 512 25.19 -9.68 4.50
N GLN A 513 26.30 -9.98 3.81
CA GLN A 513 26.34 -9.97 2.34
C GLN A 513 27.27 -11.03 1.76
N ILE A 514 26.82 -11.67 0.70
CA ILE A 514 27.58 -12.59 -0.14
C ILE A 514 27.92 -11.86 -1.43
N PHE A 515 29.16 -11.44 -1.59
CA PHE A 515 29.63 -10.75 -2.79
C PHE A 515 30.19 -11.74 -3.80
N LEU A 516 29.67 -11.73 -5.03
CA LEU A 516 30.10 -12.59 -6.12
C LEU A 516 30.88 -11.77 -7.16
N GLU A 517 32.18 -11.99 -7.19
CA GLU A 517 33.08 -11.33 -8.14
C GLU A 517 33.16 -12.06 -9.49
N SER A 518 33.13 -11.28 -10.57
CA SER A 518 33.28 -11.78 -11.91
C SER A 518 34.76 -12.06 -12.31
N CYS A 519 35.72 -11.43 -11.61
CA CYS A 519 37.14 -11.51 -11.98
C CYS A 519 37.75 -12.90 -11.77
N LEU A 520 37.20 -13.73 -10.87
CA LEU A 520 37.64 -15.10 -10.67
C LEU A 520 37.45 -16.00 -11.91
N LEU A 521 36.51 -15.62 -12.81
CA LEU A 521 36.29 -16.32 -14.07
C LEU A 521 37.33 -16.02 -15.16
N TYR A 522 38.08 -14.90 -15.00
CA TYR A 522 39.05 -14.43 -16.00
C TYR A 522 40.51 -14.64 -15.60
N THR A 523 40.80 -14.87 -14.32
CA THR A 523 42.17 -14.88 -13.77
C THR A 523 42.67 -16.25 -13.37
N SER A 524 41.82 -17.28 -13.39
CA SER A 524 42.26 -18.66 -13.11
C SER A 524 41.93 -19.56 -14.27
N ASP A 525 42.86 -20.47 -14.61
CA ASP A 525 42.65 -21.61 -15.52
C ASP A 525 41.53 -22.55 -15.01
N ALA A 526 40.97 -22.27 -13.84
CA ALA A 526 39.82 -22.94 -13.25
C ALA A 526 38.54 -22.91 -14.14
N ALA A 527 38.46 -22.02 -15.16
CA ALA A 527 37.37 -22.05 -16.13
C ALA A 527 37.35 -23.31 -16.96
N ASP A 528 38.48 -23.94 -17.18
CA ASP A 528 38.60 -25.23 -17.92
C ASP A 528 38.36 -26.43 -17.02
N GLU A 529 38.72 -26.37 -15.75
CA GLU A 529 38.41 -27.41 -14.75
C GLU A 529 36.90 -27.44 -14.40
N ALA A 530 36.22 -26.30 -14.34
CA ALA A 530 34.76 -26.24 -14.09
C ALA A 530 33.91 -26.77 -15.28
N ARG A 531 34.52 -26.91 -16.48
CA ARG A 531 33.84 -27.53 -17.64
C ARG A 531 33.99 -29.05 -17.65
N SER A 532 34.86 -29.62 -16.81
CA SER A 532 35.13 -31.05 -16.73
C SER A 532 34.44 -31.79 -15.59
N VAL A 533 33.58 -31.12 -14.80
CA VAL A 533 32.79 -31.72 -13.72
C VAL A 533 31.31 -31.79 -14.07
#